data_b0562f2db3df1436caad1e92e7719141
#
_entry.id   b0562f2db3df1436caad1e92e7719141
#
_cell.length_a   1.000
_cell.length_b   1.000
_cell.length_c   1.000
_cell.angle_alpha   90.00
_cell.angle_beta   90.00
_cell.angle_gamma   90.00
#
_symmetry.space_group_name_H-M   'P 1'
#
loop_
_entity.id
_entity.type
_entity.pdbx_description
1 polymer ?
#
loop_
_entity_poly.entity_id
_entity_poly.type
_entity_poly.pdbx_seq_one_letter_code
_entity_poly.pdbx_strand_id
1 'polypeptide(L)'
;MLDAATTAQLKTYLANLRTPVELIATLDDSPKSTEMRTLVETVVEQSPLLSARYDGQADRVPSFAIRRADGTAETHFAGLPLGHEFTSLVLALLHMGGHPPKEEAELLESVRALEGTFKFETFFSLSCQNCPDVIQAINIMAALNPGVSHVAIDGAMFREEVETRKVMAVPAVYLNGEPFGQGRMDLSQIMAKLDTGTIARAAEKIAAKEPFEVLVVGGGPAGAAAAIYAARKGIRTGVVAERFGGQVLDTMGIENFISVRETEGPKLAAALENHVRTYDVDVMNLQRAVELRQEHATGLLAVTLESGATL
;
A
#
# COMPACT_ATOMS: atom_id res chain seq x y z
N MET A 1 -11.22 11.17 19.92
CA MET A 1 -10.15 12.18 20.06
C MET A 1 -8.84 11.46 20.27
N LEU A 2 -7.73 12.04 19.76
CA LEU A 2 -6.39 11.50 19.97
C LEU A 2 -6.00 11.69 21.44
N ASP A 3 -5.39 10.67 22.05
CA ASP A 3 -4.80 10.81 23.38
C ASP A 3 -3.48 11.59 23.35
N ALA A 4 -2.97 11.98 24.51
CA ALA A 4 -1.76 12.78 24.63
C ALA A 4 -0.51 12.06 24.06
N ALA A 5 -0.43 10.75 24.19
CA ALA A 5 0.70 9.96 23.69
C ALA A 5 0.69 9.91 22.15
N THR A 6 -0.46 9.64 21.55
CA THR A 6 -0.67 9.65 20.09
C THR A 6 -0.42 11.05 19.50
N THR A 7 -0.87 12.12 20.17
CA THR A 7 -0.63 13.49 19.78
C THR A 7 0.87 13.85 19.79
N ALA A 8 1.60 13.45 20.83
CA ALA A 8 3.05 13.65 20.90
C ALA A 8 3.81 12.89 19.81
N GLN A 9 3.38 11.66 19.50
CA GLN A 9 3.95 10.87 18.43
C GLN A 9 3.65 11.49 17.06
N LEU A 10 2.43 11.96 16.82
CA LEU A 10 2.04 12.69 15.63
C LEU A 10 2.93 13.92 15.39
N LYS A 11 3.16 14.73 16.42
CA LYS A 11 4.07 15.86 16.35
C LYS A 11 5.48 15.47 15.91
N THR A 12 5.99 14.35 16.42
CA THR A 12 7.31 13.84 16.04
C THR A 12 7.37 13.43 14.57
N TYR A 13 6.33 12.78 14.05
CA TYR A 13 6.26 12.43 12.62
C TYR A 13 6.13 13.66 11.75
N LEU A 14 5.28 14.62 12.10
CA LEU A 14 5.03 15.83 11.33
C LEU A 14 6.22 16.81 11.32
N ALA A 15 7.22 16.62 12.18
CA ALA A 15 8.51 17.31 12.08
C ALA A 15 9.28 16.98 10.78
N ASN A 16 8.90 15.90 10.07
CA ASN A 16 9.48 15.51 8.78
C ASN A 16 8.80 16.17 7.57
N LEU A 17 7.78 16.99 7.76
CA LEU A 17 7.18 17.78 6.68
C LEU A 17 8.24 18.75 6.11
N ARG A 18 8.26 18.88 4.78
CA ARG A 18 9.22 19.72 4.05
C ARG A 18 8.54 20.91 3.37
N THR A 19 7.26 20.76 3.02
CA THR A 19 6.47 21.78 2.34
C THR A 19 5.11 21.94 3.03
N PRO A 20 4.47 23.12 2.90
CA PRO A 20 3.16 23.34 3.48
C PRO A 20 2.08 22.43 2.90
N VAL A 21 1.16 22.02 3.78
CA VAL A 21 -0.01 21.19 3.44
C VAL A 21 -1.27 21.83 4.03
N GLU A 22 -2.34 21.84 3.26
CA GLU A 22 -3.64 22.38 3.63
C GLU A 22 -4.66 21.25 3.82
N LEU A 23 -5.40 21.27 4.92
CA LEU A 23 -6.55 20.42 5.16
C LEU A 23 -7.82 21.22 4.84
N ILE A 24 -8.63 20.74 3.90
CA ILE A 24 -9.85 21.43 3.47
C ILE A 24 -11.05 20.57 3.85
N ALA A 25 -11.75 20.94 4.91
CA ALA A 25 -12.88 20.18 5.44
C ALA A 25 -14.20 20.65 4.85
N THR A 26 -15.06 19.66 4.53
CA THR A 26 -16.49 19.84 4.18
C THR A 26 -17.29 19.29 5.34
N LEU A 27 -17.97 20.17 6.06
CA LEU A 27 -18.65 19.86 7.31
C LEU A 27 -20.09 20.39 7.29
N ASP A 28 -20.96 19.69 8.01
CA ASP A 28 -22.32 20.13 8.34
C ASP A 28 -22.47 20.30 9.87
N ASP A 29 -23.71 20.43 10.35
CA ASP A 29 -24.00 20.59 11.79
C ASP A 29 -24.09 19.27 12.55
N SER A 30 -23.68 18.14 11.93
CA SER A 30 -23.74 16.81 12.56
C SER A 30 -22.69 16.62 13.66
N PRO A 31 -22.95 15.73 14.62
CA PRO A 31 -21.93 15.35 15.62
C PRO A 31 -20.62 14.83 15.00
N LYS A 32 -20.72 14.12 13.86
CA LYS A 32 -19.53 13.60 13.15
C LYS A 32 -18.71 14.69 12.50
N SER A 33 -19.33 15.74 11.99
CA SER A 33 -18.65 16.95 11.53
C SER A 33 -17.92 17.68 12.67
N THR A 34 -18.53 17.73 13.85
CA THR A 34 -17.87 18.27 15.05
C THR A 34 -16.65 17.45 15.46
N GLU A 35 -16.74 16.10 15.45
CA GLU A 35 -15.61 15.21 15.72
C GLU A 35 -14.48 15.41 14.68
N MET A 36 -14.84 15.56 13.39
CA MET A 36 -13.87 15.77 12.32
C MET A 36 -13.16 17.13 12.45
N ARG A 37 -13.92 18.19 12.78
CA ARG A 37 -13.34 19.51 13.05
C ARG A 37 -12.28 19.42 14.15
N THR A 38 -12.62 18.77 15.26
CA THR A 38 -11.69 18.56 16.38
C THR A 38 -10.45 17.78 15.97
N LEU A 39 -10.60 16.74 15.14
CA LEU A 39 -9.47 15.99 14.61
C LEU A 39 -8.56 16.88 13.75
N VAL A 40 -9.13 17.61 12.79
CA VAL A 40 -8.40 18.51 11.89
C VAL A 40 -7.65 19.58 12.69
N GLU A 41 -8.30 20.23 13.64
CA GLU A 41 -7.68 21.24 14.53
C GLU A 41 -6.52 20.63 15.31
N THR A 42 -6.74 19.46 15.95
CA THR A 42 -5.68 18.76 16.69
C THR A 42 -4.47 18.43 15.81
N VAL A 43 -4.69 18.00 14.57
CA VAL A 43 -3.62 17.67 13.62
C VAL A 43 -2.85 18.92 13.20
N VAL A 44 -3.54 20.00 12.84
CA VAL A 44 -2.93 21.25 12.37
C VAL A 44 -2.06 21.91 13.44
N GLU A 45 -2.47 21.82 14.70
CA GLU A 45 -1.70 22.34 15.84
C GLU A 45 -0.31 21.69 16.00
N GLN A 46 -0.08 20.51 15.42
CA GLN A 46 1.17 19.77 15.59
C GLN A 46 2.30 20.24 14.68
N SER A 47 2.03 21.06 13.65
CA SER A 47 3.08 21.54 12.75
C SER A 47 2.74 22.91 12.16
N PRO A 48 3.70 23.87 12.13
CA PRO A 48 3.49 25.19 11.49
C PRO A 48 3.37 25.09 9.95
N LEU A 49 3.66 23.94 9.36
CA LEU A 49 3.49 23.67 7.93
C LEU A 49 2.09 23.17 7.58
N LEU A 50 1.22 22.98 8.58
CA LEU A 50 -0.17 22.60 8.37
C LEU A 50 -1.10 23.79 8.55
N SER A 51 -2.12 23.87 7.70
CA SER A 51 -3.23 24.83 7.80
C SER A 51 -4.55 24.11 7.55
N ALA A 52 -5.65 24.71 8.02
CA ALA A 52 -6.98 24.18 7.77
C ALA A 52 -7.92 25.24 7.22
N ARG A 53 -8.84 24.81 6.34
CA ARG A 53 -10.00 25.54 5.86
C ARG A 53 -11.26 24.70 6.05
N TYR A 54 -12.40 25.34 6.21
CA TYR A 54 -13.68 24.69 6.48
C TYR A 54 -14.75 25.09 5.46
N ASP A 55 -14.34 25.43 4.25
CA ASP A 55 -15.15 25.84 3.12
C ASP A 55 -15.12 24.82 1.96
N GLY A 56 -14.77 23.58 2.26
CA GLY A 56 -14.78 22.48 1.29
C GLY A 56 -16.17 22.25 0.68
N GLN A 57 -16.20 21.72 -0.54
CA GLN A 57 -17.42 21.48 -1.32
C GLN A 57 -17.46 20.02 -1.84
N ALA A 58 -17.10 19.08 -0.99
CA ALA A 58 -17.15 17.66 -1.36
C ALA A 58 -18.60 17.12 -1.25
N ASP A 59 -18.94 16.15 -2.10
CA ASP A 59 -20.25 15.50 -2.07
C ASP A 59 -20.48 14.69 -0.80
N ARG A 60 -19.41 14.14 -0.21
CA ARG A 60 -19.47 13.34 1.03
C ARG A 60 -19.19 14.22 2.24
N VAL A 61 -20.13 14.25 3.19
CA VAL A 61 -20.07 15.05 4.42
C VAL A 61 -20.29 14.14 5.63
N PRO A 62 -19.41 14.19 6.65
CA PRO A 62 -18.18 14.97 6.74
C PRO A 62 -17.02 14.35 5.96
N SER A 63 -16.18 15.19 5.42
CA SER A 63 -14.95 14.79 4.73
C SER A 63 -13.89 15.89 4.82
N PHE A 64 -12.64 15.55 4.50
CA PHE A 64 -11.59 16.54 4.29
C PHE A 64 -10.60 16.09 3.23
N ALA A 65 -10.08 17.06 2.50
CA ALA A 65 -8.96 16.87 1.60
C ALA A 65 -7.65 17.20 2.31
N ILE A 66 -6.59 16.49 1.97
CA ILE A 66 -5.19 16.82 2.28
C ILE A 66 -4.58 17.26 0.96
N ARG A 67 -4.28 18.54 0.84
CA ARG A 67 -3.79 19.17 -0.40
C ARG A 67 -2.39 19.73 -0.21
N ARG A 68 -1.53 19.49 -1.17
CA ARG A 68 -0.25 20.22 -1.27
C ARG A 68 -0.54 21.70 -1.52
N ALA A 69 0.21 22.60 -0.87
CA ALA A 69 -0.07 24.03 -0.94
C ALA A 69 0.02 24.62 -2.36
N ASP A 70 0.79 24.00 -3.27
CA ASP A 70 0.86 24.37 -4.69
C ASP A 70 -0.34 23.90 -5.53
N GLY A 71 -1.26 23.13 -4.92
CA GLY A 71 -2.46 22.61 -5.58
C GLY A 71 -2.21 21.46 -6.54
N THR A 72 -0.99 20.92 -6.64
CA THR A 72 -0.63 19.89 -7.63
C THR A 72 -1.05 18.48 -7.24
N ALA A 73 -1.34 18.23 -5.96
CA ALA A 73 -1.69 16.91 -5.44
C ALA A 73 -2.68 17.02 -4.29
N GLU A 74 -3.64 16.10 -4.25
CA GLU A 74 -4.58 15.98 -3.14
C GLU A 74 -5.09 14.55 -2.96
N THR A 75 -5.45 14.21 -1.72
CA THR A 75 -6.18 13.00 -1.35
C THR A 75 -7.26 13.33 -0.34
N HIS A 76 -8.32 12.51 -0.28
CA HIS A 76 -9.49 12.79 0.54
C HIS A 76 -9.79 11.65 1.50
N PHE A 77 -10.30 12.02 2.69
CA PHE A 77 -10.92 11.10 3.63
C PHE A 77 -12.39 11.50 3.82
N ALA A 78 -13.30 10.65 3.40
CA ALA A 78 -14.73 10.74 3.70
C ALA A 78 -15.00 9.88 4.94
N GLY A 79 -15.10 10.52 6.09
CA GLY A 79 -15.13 9.92 7.41
C GLY A 79 -13.86 10.19 8.23
N LEU A 80 -13.79 9.58 9.42
CA LEU A 80 -12.73 9.81 10.39
C LEU A 80 -11.64 8.73 10.26
N PRO A 81 -10.44 9.02 9.75
CA PRO A 81 -9.35 8.05 9.63
C PRO A 81 -8.69 7.81 10.99
N LEU A 82 -9.38 7.08 11.85
CA LEU A 82 -8.94 6.67 13.17
C LEU A 82 -8.69 5.15 13.22
N GLY A 83 -8.36 4.60 14.37
CA GLY A 83 -8.06 3.18 14.48
C GLY A 83 -6.91 2.78 13.56
N HIS A 84 -7.09 1.75 12.74
CA HIS A 84 -6.05 1.28 11.81
C HIS A 84 -5.70 2.32 10.72
N GLU A 85 -6.63 3.22 10.36
CA GLU A 85 -6.41 4.24 9.34
C GLU A 85 -5.67 5.49 9.83
N PHE A 86 -5.40 5.61 11.13
CA PHE A 86 -4.65 6.76 11.63
C PHE A 86 -3.24 6.85 11.02
N THR A 87 -2.59 5.72 10.79
CA THR A 87 -1.30 5.68 10.09
C THR A 87 -1.42 6.16 8.65
N SER A 88 -2.53 5.82 7.96
CA SER A 88 -2.78 6.29 6.59
C SER A 88 -2.94 7.81 6.51
N LEU A 89 -3.61 8.41 7.52
CA LEU A 89 -3.68 9.88 7.66
C LEU A 89 -2.28 10.49 7.81
N VAL A 90 -1.46 9.97 8.74
CA VAL A 90 -0.12 10.50 9.01
C VAL A 90 0.78 10.42 7.78
N LEU A 91 0.77 9.28 7.08
CA LEU A 91 1.56 9.09 5.86
C LEU A 91 1.07 9.96 4.71
N ALA A 92 -0.25 10.15 4.56
CA ALA A 92 -0.79 11.06 3.55
C ALA A 92 -0.30 12.50 3.78
N LEU A 93 -0.33 13.00 5.01
CA LEU A 93 0.23 14.32 5.37
C LEU A 93 1.72 14.41 5.03
N LEU A 94 2.49 13.40 5.39
CA LEU A 94 3.93 13.37 5.12
C LEU A 94 4.25 13.38 3.62
N HIS A 95 3.57 12.55 2.82
CA HIS A 95 3.82 12.45 1.38
C HIS A 95 3.35 13.71 0.64
N MET A 96 2.20 14.27 1.01
CA MET A 96 1.76 15.57 0.49
C MET A 96 2.72 16.69 0.90
N GLY A 97 3.30 16.61 2.10
CA GLY A 97 4.32 17.54 2.60
C GLY A 97 5.75 17.25 2.11
N GLY A 98 5.92 16.43 1.07
CA GLY A 98 7.20 16.21 0.40
C GLY A 98 8.15 15.21 1.07
N HIS A 99 7.71 14.49 2.11
CA HIS A 99 8.49 13.37 2.63
C HIS A 99 8.42 12.19 1.66
N PRO A 100 9.56 11.59 1.25
CA PRO A 100 9.57 10.54 0.24
C PRO A 100 8.92 9.25 0.77
N PRO A 101 8.11 8.54 -0.05
CA PRO A 101 7.66 7.20 0.27
C PRO A 101 8.83 6.21 0.36
N LYS A 102 8.64 5.13 1.13
CA LYS A 102 9.63 4.04 1.30
C LYS A 102 9.40 2.91 0.30
N GLU A 103 9.17 3.26 -0.95
CA GLU A 103 8.99 2.32 -2.04
C GLU A 103 10.22 2.30 -2.94
N GLU A 104 10.37 1.27 -3.77
CA GLU A 104 11.47 1.18 -4.73
C GLU A 104 11.43 2.35 -5.73
N ALA A 105 12.59 2.95 -6.01
CA ALA A 105 12.68 4.14 -6.85
C ALA A 105 12.06 3.93 -8.25
N GLU A 106 12.24 2.75 -8.85
CA GLU A 106 11.69 2.40 -10.16
C GLU A 106 10.16 2.34 -10.13
N LEU A 107 9.57 1.82 -9.06
CA LEU A 107 8.11 1.78 -8.88
C LEU A 107 7.55 3.21 -8.74
N LEU A 108 8.20 4.07 -7.97
CA LEU A 108 7.81 5.48 -7.84
C LEU A 108 7.92 6.24 -9.16
N GLU A 109 8.95 5.98 -9.98
CA GLU A 109 9.06 6.56 -11.33
C GLU A 109 7.94 6.05 -12.26
N SER A 110 7.57 4.77 -12.17
CA SER A 110 6.44 4.22 -12.94
C SER A 110 5.12 4.90 -12.56
N VAL A 111 4.91 5.21 -11.27
CA VAL A 111 3.74 5.99 -10.83
C VAL A 111 3.73 7.39 -11.43
N ARG A 112 4.89 8.09 -11.43
CA ARG A 112 5.00 9.44 -12.02
C ARG A 112 4.76 9.44 -13.52
N ALA A 113 5.13 8.36 -14.20
CA ALA A 113 5.01 8.20 -15.65
C ALA A 113 3.62 7.73 -16.11
N LEU A 114 2.68 7.43 -15.19
CA LEU A 114 1.31 7.07 -15.57
C LEU A 114 0.65 8.24 -16.30
N GLU A 115 0.14 7.97 -17.50
CA GLU A 115 -0.62 8.91 -18.30
C GLU A 115 -2.12 8.62 -18.20
N GLY A 116 -2.92 9.65 -18.01
CA GLY A 116 -4.37 9.55 -17.91
C GLY A 116 -4.94 10.12 -16.63
N THR A 117 -6.24 9.86 -16.40
CA THR A 117 -6.96 10.30 -15.21
C THR A 117 -7.47 9.09 -14.45
N PHE A 118 -7.04 8.96 -13.22
CA PHE A 118 -7.34 7.83 -12.34
C PHE A 118 -8.02 8.35 -11.07
N LYS A 119 -9.35 8.18 -11.00
CA LYS A 119 -10.15 8.56 -9.82
C LYS A 119 -10.40 7.31 -8.99
N PHE A 120 -9.64 7.15 -7.92
CA PHE A 120 -9.80 6.03 -7.01
C PHE A 120 -10.76 6.36 -5.88
N GLU A 121 -11.58 5.38 -5.52
CA GLU A 121 -12.42 5.38 -4.33
C GLU A 121 -12.18 4.06 -3.60
N THR A 122 -11.85 4.14 -2.30
CA THR A 122 -11.57 2.95 -1.50
C THR A 122 -12.51 2.92 -0.29
N PHE A 123 -13.43 1.96 -0.26
CA PHE A 123 -14.23 1.69 0.94
C PHE A 123 -13.40 0.96 1.97
N PHE A 124 -13.45 1.45 3.22
CA PHE A 124 -12.74 0.86 4.34
C PHE A 124 -13.62 0.76 5.60
N SER A 125 -13.11 0.07 6.61
CA SER A 125 -13.66 0.04 7.98
C SER A 125 -12.53 0.30 8.97
N LEU A 126 -12.82 0.99 10.06
CA LEU A 126 -11.84 1.30 11.12
C LEU A 126 -11.22 0.05 11.79
N SER A 127 -11.90 -1.10 11.68
CA SER A 127 -11.41 -2.40 12.19
C SER A 127 -10.72 -3.26 11.12
N CYS A 128 -10.64 -2.79 9.88
CA CYS A 128 -10.03 -3.53 8.78
C CYS A 128 -8.50 -3.41 8.84
N GLN A 129 -7.80 -4.52 9.02
CA GLN A 129 -6.33 -4.53 9.09
C GLN A 129 -5.64 -4.44 7.73
N ASN A 130 -6.32 -4.81 6.65
CA ASN A 130 -5.78 -4.80 5.29
C ASN A 130 -6.08 -3.49 4.54
N CYS A 131 -6.99 -2.64 5.07
CA CYS A 131 -7.38 -1.39 4.42
C CYS A 131 -6.24 -0.36 4.36
N PRO A 132 -5.42 -0.20 5.43
CA PRO A 132 -4.33 0.76 5.41
C PRO A 132 -3.34 0.57 4.26
N ASP A 133 -2.98 -0.66 3.92
CA ASP A 133 -2.02 -0.92 2.83
C ASP A 133 -2.50 -0.38 1.49
N VAL A 134 -3.78 -0.60 1.18
CA VAL A 134 -4.40 -0.14 -0.08
C VAL A 134 -4.55 1.38 -0.10
N ILE A 135 -5.03 1.97 1.00
CA ILE A 135 -5.23 3.43 1.11
C ILE A 135 -3.88 4.14 1.01
N GLN A 136 -2.85 3.66 1.70
CA GLN A 136 -1.51 4.23 1.66
C GLN A 136 -0.89 4.14 0.26
N ALA A 137 -1.02 3.00 -0.41
CA ALA A 137 -0.54 2.81 -1.76
C ALA A 137 -1.16 3.83 -2.74
N ILE A 138 -2.48 3.99 -2.71
CA ILE A 138 -3.17 4.92 -3.61
C ILE A 138 -2.89 6.39 -3.21
N ASN A 139 -2.75 6.70 -1.93
CA ASN A 139 -2.33 8.03 -1.45
C ASN A 139 -0.91 8.39 -1.93
N ILE A 140 0.01 7.42 -2.00
CA ILE A 140 1.34 7.62 -2.60
C ILE A 140 1.20 7.98 -4.09
N MET A 141 0.33 7.28 -4.82
CA MET A 141 0.08 7.58 -6.24
C MET A 141 -0.47 8.99 -6.40
N ALA A 142 -1.46 9.40 -5.61
CA ALA A 142 -2.03 10.74 -5.64
C ALA A 142 -1.01 11.83 -5.26
N ALA A 143 -0.08 11.54 -4.35
CA ALA A 143 0.99 12.48 -3.99
C ALA A 143 2.05 12.65 -5.08
N LEU A 144 2.25 11.66 -5.95
CA LEU A 144 3.31 11.63 -6.97
C LEU A 144 2.84 11.97 -8.38
N ASN A 145 1.56 11.76 -8.67
CA ASN A 145 1.02 11.94 -10.01
C ASN A 145 -0.27 12.77 -9.98
N PRO A 146 -0.28 13.97 -10.59
CA PRO A 146 -1.46 14.85 -10.59
C PRO A 146 -2.66 14.28 -11.37
N GLY A 147 -2.47 13.27 -12.20
CA GLY A 147 -3.53 12.52 -12.87
C GLY A 147 -4.27 11.55 -11.95
N VAL A 148 -3.77 11.33 -10.73
CA VAL A 148 -4.38 10.42 -9.75
C VAL A 148 -5.06 11.21 -8.64
N SER A 149 -6.31 10.90 -8.38
CA SER A 149 -7.06 11.36 -7.22
C SER A 149 -7.58 10.19 -6.40
N HIS A 150 -7.71 10.35 -5.09
CA HIS A 150 -8.16 9.30 -4.20
C HIS A 150 -9.12 9.81 -3.13
N VAL A 151 -10.17 9.05 -2.88
CA VAL A 151 -11.07 9.23 -1.73
C VAL A 151 -11.15 7.94 -0.95
N ALA A 152 -10.70 7.95 0.30
CA ALA A 152 -10.91 6.87 1.24
C ALA A 152 -12.26 7.09 1.97
N ILE A 153 -13.15 6.10 1.93
CA ILE A 153 -14.55 6.20 2.33
C ILE A 153 -14.82 5.25 3.49
N ASP A 154 -15.20 5.79 4.65
CA ASP A 154 -15.64 4.98 5.79
C ASP A 154 -17.03 4.36 5.50
N GLY A 155 -17.06 3.07 5.21
CA GLY A 155 -18.28 2.34 4.89
C GLY A 155 -19.32 2.34 6.03
N ALA A 156 -18.93 2.54 7.27
CA ALA A 156 -19.84 2.65 8.40
C ALA A 156 -20.58 4.00 8.42
N MET A 157 -19.95 5.05 7.90
CA MET A 157 -20.57 6.39 7.78
C MET A 157 -21.39 6.55 6.50
N PHE A 158 -20.97 5.93 5.41
CA PHE A 158 -21.62 6.05 4.09
C PHE A 158 -22.31 4.74 3.67
N ARG A 159 -23.20 4.24 4.55
CA ARG A 159 -23.88 2.93 4.39
C ARG A 159 -24.76 2.86 3.15
N GLU A 160 -25.46 3.93 2.81
CA GLU A 160 -26.32 3.98 1.61
C GLU A 160 -25.48 3.74 0.33
N GLU A 161 -24.28 4.30 0.29
CA GLU A 161 -23.38 4.11 -0.84
C GLU A 161 -22.81 2.67 -0.87
N VAL A 162 -22.46 2.11 0.29
CA VAL A 162 -22.05 0.70 0.44
C VAL A 162 -23.15 -0.25 -0.08
N GLU A 163 -24.40 -0.01 0.29
CA GLU A 163 -25.54 -0.83 -0.14
C GLU A 163 -25.79 -0.69 -1.65
N THR A 164 -25.79 0.54 -2.16
CA THR A 164 -26.03 0.84 -3.59
C THR A 164 -24.96 0.20 -4.47
N ARG A 165 -23.67 0.28 -4.06
CA ARG A 165 -22.55 -0.31 -4.79
C ARG A 165 -22.32 -1.79 -4.45
N LYS A 166 -23.14 -2.37 -3.57
CA LYS A 166 -23.04 -3.78 -3.12
C LYS A 166 -21.65 -4.16 -2.64
N VAL A 167 -21.04 -3.30 -1.82
CA VAL A 167 -19.71 -3.56 -1.23
C VAL A 167 -19.86 -4.64 -0.17
N MET A 168 -19.39 -5.85 -0.47
CA MET A 168 -19.56 -7.03 0.39
C MET A 168 -18.42 -7.20 1.39
N ALA A 169 -17.25 -6.69 1.09
CA ALA A 169 -16.07 -6.73 1.96
C ALA A 169 -15.12 -5.57 1.67
N VAL A 170 -14.30 -5.21 2.67
CA VAL A 170 -13.31 -4.13 2.57
C VAL A 170 -11.89 -4.66 2.77
N PRO A 171 -10.88 -4.03 2.14
CA PRO A 171 -10.97 -2.86 1.25
C PRO A 171 -11.62 -3.22 -0.10
N ALA A 172 -12.48 -2.32 -0.60
CA ALA A 172 -13.06 -2.41 -1.94
C ALA A 172 -12.68 -1.14 -2.71
N VAL A 173 -12.00 -1.32 -3.83
CA VAL A 173 -11.46 -0.24 -4.65
C VAL A 173 -12.23 -0.12 -5.94
N TYR A 174 -12.62 1.11 -6.25
CA TYR A 174 -13.21 1.52 -7.52
C TYR A 174 -12.26 2.46 -8.24
N LEU A 175 -12.21 2.35 -9.55
CA LEU A 175 -11.45 3.24 -10.45
C LEU A 175 -12.41 3.83 -11.48
N ASN A 176 -12.48 5.17 -11.54
CA ASN A 176 -13.37 5.90 -12.45
C ASN A 176 -14.86 5.44 -12.35
N GLY A 177 -15.28 5.06 -11.14
CA GLY A 177 -16.63 4.58 -10.84
C GLY A 177 -16.86 3.07 -11.01
N GLU A 178 -15.94 2.35 -11.66
CA GLU A 178 -16.03 0.91 -11.89
C GLU A 178 -15.26 0.09 -10.86
N PRO A 179 -15.71 -1.13 -10.51
CA PRO A 179 -14.97 -2.01 -9.60
C PRO A 179 -13.55 -2.32 -10.13
N PHE A 180 -12.54 -2.02 -9.33
CA PHE A 180 -11.14 -2.23 -9.69
C PHE A 180 -10.51 -3.43 -8.96
N GLY A 181 -10.78 -3.55 -7.67
CA GLY A 181 -10.22 -4.63 -6.86
C GLY A 181 -10.83 -4.71 -5.47
N GLN A 182 -10.61 -5.85 -4.82
CA GLN A 182 -11.08 -6.11 -3.47
C GLN A 182 -9.99 -6.86 -2.69
N GLY A 183 -9.92 -6.64 -1.39
CA GLY A 183 -8.89 -7.20 -0.54
C GLY A 183 -7.58 -6.43 -0.60
N ARG A 184 -6.58 -6.94 0.10
CA ARG A 184 -5.27 -6.29 0.21
C ARG A 184 -4.57 -6.18 -1.14
N MET A 185 -4.07 -5.01 -1.45
CA MET A 185 -3.21 -4.72 -2.60
C MET A 185 -2.13 -3.73 -2.18
N ASP A 186 -0.89 -4.01 -2.53
CA ASP A 186 0.22 -3.06 -2.42
C ASP A 186 0.34 -2.18 -3.68
N LEU A 187 1.25 -1.21 -3.64
CA LEU A 187 1.46 -0.28 -4.74
C LEU A 187 1.84 -0.98 -6.05
N SER A 188 2.68 -2.01 -5.98
CA SER A 188 3.12 -2.74 -7.16
C SER A 188 1.99 -3.56 -7.81
N GLN A 189 1.09 -4.13 -6.99
CA GLN A 189 -0.09 -4.84 -7.46
C GLN A 189 -1.12 -3.91 -8.12
N ILE A 190 -1.31 -2.70 -7.56
CA ILE A 190 -2.17 -1.68 -8.16
C ILE A 190 -1.60 -1.22 -9.49
N MET A 191 -0.29 -0.91 -9.54
CA MET A 191 0.40 -0.52 -10.77
C MET A 191 0.34 -1.59 -11.86
N ALA A 192 0.54 -2.85 -11.50
CA ALA A 192 0.44 -3.97 -12.45
C ALA A 192 -0.95 -4.11 -13.08
N LYS A 193 -2.00 -3.75 -12.34
CA LYS A 193 -3.38 -3.73 -12.87
C LYS A 193 -3.66 -2.55 -13.80
N LEU A 194 -2.98 -1.42 -13.60
CA LEU A 194 -3.14 -0.21 -14.39
C LEU A 194 -2.33 -0.22 -15.68
N ASP A 195 -1.13 -0.74 -15.62
CA ASP A 195 -0.15 -0.70 -16.70
C ASP A 195 0.35 -2.12 -17.06
N THR A 196 -0.24 -2.70 -18.09
CA THR A 196 0.20 -4.01 -18.62
C THR A 196 1.63 -3.96 -19.15
N GLY A 197 2.16 -2.79 -19.51
CA GLY A 197 3.55 -2.60 -19.91
C GLY A 197 4.55 -2.82 -18.78
N THR A 198 4.16 -2.56 -17.53
CA THR A 198 5.01 -2.84 -16.36
C THR A 198 5.28 -4.34 -16.21
N ILE A 199 4.26 -5.19 -16.43
CA ILE A 199 4.42 -6.66 -16.40
C ILE A 199 5.37 -7.12 -17.51
N ALA A 200 5.21 -6.60 -18.73
CA ALA A 200 6.07 -6.96 -19.85
C ALA A 200 7.54 -6.57 -19.61
N ARG A 201 7.78 -5.33 -19.14
CA ARG A 201 9.14 -4.87 -18.79
C ARG A 201 9.77 -5.69 -17.66
N ALA A 202 8.98 -6.05 -16.64
CA ALA A 202 9.45 -6.93 -15.56
C ALA A 202 9.78 -8.33 -16.09
N ALA A 203 8.95 -8.87 -17.00
CA ALA A 203 9.19 -10.17 -17.63
C ALA A 203 10.49 -10.18 -18.46
N GLU A 204 10.77 -9.12 -19.23
CA GLU A 204 12.02 -8.97 -19.99
C GLU A 204 13.25 -8.94 -19.07
N LYS A 205 13.18 -8.17 -17.97
CA LYS A 205 14.26 -8.10 -16.98
C LYS A 205 14.51 -9.45 -16.30
N ILE A 206 13.42 -10.19 -16.00
CA ILE A 206 13.51 -11.51 -15.41
C ILE A 206 14.14 -12.51 -16.39
N ALA A 207 13.69 -12.50 -17.66
CA ALA A 207 14.22 -13.39 -18.70
C ALA A 207 15.70 -13.13 -19.04
N ALA A 208 16.21 -11.93 -18.76
CA ALA A 208 17.61 -11.56 -18.96
C ALA A 208 18.54 -11.99 -17.80
N LYS A 209 17.98 -12.56 -16.72
CA LYS A 209 18.79 -12.99 -15.58
C LYS A 209 19.55 -14.27 -15.89
N GLU A 210 20.77 -14.34 -15.37
CA GLU A 210 21.55 -15.56 -15.39
C GLU A 210 20.84 -16.65 -14.53
N PRO A 211 20.98 -17.95 -14.86
CA PRO A 211 20.36 -19.02 -14.10
C PRO A 211 20.73 -18.98 -12.61
N PHE A 212 19.75 -19.18 -11.75
CA PHE A 212 19.99 -19.34 -10.31
C PHE A 212 20.45 -20.77 -10.01
N GLU A 213 21.33 -20.91 -9.01
CA GLU A 213 21.67 -22.25 -8.49
C GLU A 213 20.52 -22.82 -7.65
N VAL A 214 19.79 -21.90 -6.94
CA VAL A 214 18.55 -22.23 -6.21
C VAL A 214 17.49 -21.19 -6.57
N LEU A 215 16.42 -21.62 -7.20
CA LEU A 215 15.21 -20.80 -7.40
C LEU A 215 14.11 -21.29 -6.47
N VAL A 216 13.71 -20.45 -5.53
CA VAL A 216 12.63 -20.71 -4.59
C VAL A 216 11.32 -20.25 -5.20
N VAL A 217 10.35 -21.12 -5.36
CA VAL A 217 9.00 -20.79 -5.83
C VAL A 217 8.06 -20.69 -4.64
N GLY A 218 7.66 -19.46 -4.33
CA GLY A 218 6.81 -19.09 -3.21
C GLY A 218 7.50 -18.28 -2.13
N GLY A 219 6.96 -17.10 -1.80
CA GLY A 219 7.51 -16.13 -0.83
C GLY A 219 6.97 -16.27 0.59
N GLY A 220 6.32 -17.37 0.95
CA GLY A 220 5.85 -17.63 2.32
C GLY A 220 6.99 -17.97 3.29
N PRO A 221 6.70 -18.27 4.59
CA PRO A 221 7.72 -18.55 5.59
C PRO A 221 8.69 -19.65 5.21
N ALA A 222 8.20 -20.72 4.54
CA ALA A 222 9.04 -21.82 4.07
C ALA A 222 10.01 -21.37 2.96
N GLY A 223 9.51 -20.56 2.00
CA GLY A 223 10.34 -20.00 0.93
C GLY A 223 11.37 -19.01 1.46
N ALA A 224 10.99 -18.13 2.37
CA ALA A 224 11.91 -17.21 3.04
C ALA A 224 13.04 -17.98 3.76
N ALA A 225 12.69 -19.04 4.52
CA ALA A 225 13.67 -19.87 5.18
C ALA A 225 14.61 -20.55 4.17
N ALA A 226 14.08 -21.16 3.10
CA ALA A 226 14.88 -21.79 2.07
C ALA A 226 15.87 -20.81 1.42
N ALA A 227 15.40 -19.61 1.06
CA ALA A 227 16.22 -18.58 0.45
C ALA A 227 17.34 -18.11 1.38
N ILE A 228 17.03 -17.83 2.65
CA ILE A 228 18.03 -17.42 3.66
C ILE A 228 19.10 -18.50 3.82
N TYR A 229 18.70 -19.76 3.96
CA TYR A 229 19.68 -20.84 4.18
C TYR A 229 20.55 -21.10 2.94
N ALA A 230 20.02 -20.98 1.74
CA ALA A 230 20.79 -21.09 0.50
C ALA A 230 21.79 -19.92 0.37
N ALA A 231 21.32 -18.68 0.52
CA ALA A 231 22.14 -17.48 0.40
C ALA A 231 23.27 -17.42 1.45
N ARG A 232 23.01 -17.86 2.69
CA ARG A 232 24.04 -17.96 3.74
C ARG A 232 25.19 -18.92 3.40
N LYS A 233 24.98 -19.83 2.47
CA LYS A 233 26.02 -20.73 1.96
C LYS A 233 26.74 -20.16 0.74
N GLY A 234 26.42 -18.93 0.34
CA GLY A 234 26.99 -18.30 -0.86
C GLY A 234 26.40 -18.83 -2.16
N ILE A 235 25.25 -19.52 -2.10
CA ILE A 235 24.56 -20.06 -3.27
C ILE A 235 23.75 -18.92 -3.90
N ARG A 236 23.91 -18.70 -5.21
CA ARG A 236 23.13 -17.71 -5.96
C ARG A 236 21.65 -18.08 -5.95
N THR A 237 20.87 -17.27 -5.22
CA THR A 237 19.49 -17.62 -4.87
C THR A 237 18.49 -16.57 -5.39
N GLY A 238 17.43 -17.04 -6.07
CA GLY A 238 16.26 -16.24 -6.43
C GLY A 238 15.01 -16.73 -5.70
N VAL A 239 14.06 -15.80 -5.50
CA VAL A 239 12.70 -16.09 -5.01
C VAL A 239 11.68 -15.56 -5.99
N VAL A 240 10.77 -16.41 -6.44
CA VAL A 240 9.62 -16.03 -7.28
C VAL A 240 8.36 -16.14 -6.45
N ALA A 241 7.57 -15.08 -6.37
CA ALA A 241 6.31 -15.08 -5.62
C ALA A 241 5.29 -14.11 -6.22
N GLU A 242 4.00 -14.44 -6.13
CA GLU A 242 2.91 -13.48 -6.42
C GLU A 242 2.94 -12.32 -5.43
N ARG A 243 3.17 -12.63 -4.15
CA ARG A 243 3.40 -11.66 -3.06
C ARG A 243 4.31 -12.30 -2.02
N PHE A 244 5.28 -11.54 -1.55
CA PHE A 244 6.11 -12.01 -0.44
C PHE A 244 5.27 -12.08 0.85
N GLY A 245 5.46 -13.12 1.65
CA GLY A 245 4.60 -13.47 2.79
C GLY A 245 3.52 -14.51 2.46
N GLY A 246 3.04 -14.59 1.21
CA GLY A 246 2.03 -15.55 0.78
C GLY A 246 0.75 -15.46 1.62
N GLN A 247 0.14 -16.59 1.95
CA GLN A 247 -1.10 -16.68 2.73
C GLN A 247 -0.98 -16.18 4.18
N VAL A 248 0.24 -16.10 4.72
CA VAL A 248 0.48 -15.54 6.07
C VAL A 248 0.01 -14.09 6.17
N LEU A 249 0.09 -13.33 5.08
CA LEU A 249 -0.42 -11.96 5.03
C LEU A 249 -1.90 -11.84 5.39
N ASP A 250 -2.69 -12.87 5.16
CA ASP A 250 -4.13 -12.87 5.41
C ASP A 250 -4.49 -13.42 6.81
N THR A 251 -3.48 -13.77 7.63
CA THR A 251 -3.67 -14.32 8.96
C THR A 251 -3.72 -13.20 10.00
N MET A 252 -4.81 -13.10 10.77
CA MET A 252 -5.04 -12.06 11.77
C MET A 252 -4.15 -12.24 12.99
N GLY A 253 -4.05 -13.46 13.54
CA GLY A 253 -3.26 -13.77 14.72
C GLY A 253 -2.47 -15.06 14.54
N ILE A 254 -1.22 -15.05 14.95
CA ILE A 254 -0.30 -16.19 14.89
C ILE A 254 0.27 -16.40 16.29
N GLU A 255 -0.07 -17.53 16.92
CA GLU A 255 0.36 -17.91 18.26
C GLU A 255 1.25 -19.17 18.26
N ASN A 256 1.41 -19.81 17.12
CA ASN A 256 2.10 -21.09 16.97
C ASN A 256 3.46 -20.99 16.27
N PHE A 257 3.99 -19.78 16.09
CA PHE A 257 5.33 -19.61 15.54
C PHE A 257 6.38 -19.63 16.65
N ILE A 258 7.26 -20.63 16.63
CA ILE A 258 8.27 -20.85 17.71
C ILE A 258 9.12 -19.60 17.89
N SER A 259 9.36 -19.20 19.14
CA SER A 259 10.06 -18.01 19.60
C SER A 259 9.30 -16.69 19.50
N VAL A 260 8.15 -16.66 18.83
CA VAL A 260 7.25 -15.51 18.77
C VAL A 260 5.95 -15.88 19.46
N ARG A 261 5.66 -15.28 20.62
CA ARG A 261 4.51 -15.66 21.46
C ARG A 261 3.19 -15.34 20.79
N GLU A 262 3.14 -14.18 20.13
CA GLU A 262 1.98 -13.68 19.40
C GLU A 262 2.46 -12.67 18.35
N THR A 263 1.93 -12.75 17.14
CA THR A 263 2.18 -11.79 16.05
C THR A 263 1.01 -11.79 15.08
N GLU A 264 1.01 -10.84 14.17
CA GLU A 264 0.08 -10.76 13.04
C GLU A 264 0.78 -11.20 11.75
N GLY A 265 0.03 -11.77 10.83
CA GLY A 265 0.58 -12.22 9.56
C GLY A 265 1.38 -11.16 8.79
N PRO A 266 0.87 -9.93 8.62
CA PRO A 266 1.62 -8.85 7.97
C PRO A 266 2.93 -8.52 8.67
N LYS A 267 2.95 -8.51 10.01
CA LYS A 267 4.18 -8.25 10.78
C LYS A 267 5.21 -9.36 10.60
N LEU A 268 4.76 -10.62 10.62
CA LEU A 268 5.64 -11.77 10.39
C LEU A 268 6.17 -11.76 8.95
N ALA A 269 5.33 -11.50 7.96
CA ALA A 269 5.73 -11.41 6.56
C ALA A 269 6.78 -10.31 6.33
N ALA A 270 6.56 -9.12 6.89
CA ALA A 270 7.53 -8.01 6.80
C ALA A 270 8.87 -8.35 7.49
N ALA A 271 8.83 -9.02 8.64
CA ALA A 271 10.05 -9.45 9.33
C ALA A 271 10.83 -10.49 8.51
N LEU A 272 10.14 -11.43 7.87
CA LEU A 272 10.75 -12.44 7.00
C LEU A 272 11.33 -11.80 5.73
N GLU A 273 10.62 -10.88 5.09
CA GLU A 273 11.11 -10.15 3.91
C GLU A 273 12.35 -9.34 4.23
N ASN A 274 12.33 -8.56 5.32
CA ASN A 274 13.49 -7.81 5.79
C ASN A 274 14.68 -8.73 6.05
N HIS A 275 14.46 -9.93 6.62
CA HIS A 275 15.53 -10.88 6.87
C HIS A 275 16.09 -11.47 5.55
N VAL A 276 15.26 -11.80 4.58
CA VAL A 276 15.69 -12.23 3.24
C VAL A 276 16.55 -11.15 2.57
N ARG A 277 16.09 -9.89 2.62
CA ARG A 277 16.79 -8.74 2.01
C ARG A 277 18.13 -8.38 2.69
N THR A 278 18.46 -8.95 3.86
CA THR A 278 19.81 -8.82 4.44
C THR A 278 20.86 -9.66 3.73
N TYR A 279 20.43 -10.60 2.89
CA TYR A 279 21.30 -11.43 2.06
C TYR A 279 21.15 -11.04 0.59
N ASP A 280 22.12 -11.47 -0.23
CA ASP A 280 22.09 -11.30 -1.69
C ASP A 280 21.10 -12.32 -2.31
N VAL A 281 19.80 -12.05 -2.12
CA VAL A 281 18.69 -12.84 -2.68
C VAL A 281 17.91 -11.97 -3.63
N ASP A 282 17.76 -12.42 -4.87
CA ASP A 282 16.95 -11.74 -5.89
C ASP A 282 15.47 -12.09 -5.69
N VAL A 283 14.69 -11.15 -5.19
CA VAL A 283 13.24 -11.33 -4.92
C VAL A 283 12.42 -10.78 -6.07
N MET A 284 11.74 -11.66 -6.79
CA MET A 284 10.88 -11.34 -7.93
C MET A 284 9.41 -11.48 -7.51
N ASN A 285 8.82 -10.36 -7.09
CA ASN A 285 7.41 -10.25 -6.73
C ASN A 285 6.51 -10.14 -7.97
N LEU A 286 5.20 -10.32 -7.81
CA LEU A 286 4.17 -10.29 -8.86
C LEU A 286 4.39 -11.34 -9.95
N GLN A 287 5.09 -12.41 -9.62
CA GLN A 287 5.41 -13.49 -10.55
C GLN A 287 4.80 -14.79 -10.07
N ARG A 288 3.96 -15.38 -10.91
CA ARG A 288 3.37 -16.71 -10.70
C ARG A 288 4.05 -17.74 -11.57
N ALA A 289 4.61 -18.76 -10.95
CA ALA A 289 5.15 -19.89 -11.68
C ALA A 289 3.99 -20.78 -12.18
N VAL A 290 3.98 -21.08 -13.48
CA VAL A 290 2.91 -21.87 -14.12
C VAL A 290 3.39 -23.21 -14.66
N GLU A 291 4.69 -23.35 -14.93
CA GLU A 291 5.25 -24.59 -15.45
C GLU A 291 6.67 -24.81 -14.92
N LEU A 292 6.99 -26.08 -14.65
CA LEU A 292 8.34 -26.53 -14.38
C LEU A 292 8.72 -27.62 -15.39
N ARG A 293 9.81 -27.41 -16.11
CA ARG A 293 10.35 -28.39 -17.06
C ARG A 293 11.82 -28.65 -16.78
N GLN A 294 12.28 -29.85 -17.09
CA GLN A 294 13.70 -30.17 -17.13
C GLN A 294 14.24 -30.00 -18.55
N GLU A 295 15.26 -29.20 -18.71
CA GLU A 295 15.97 -29.06 -19.98
C GLU A 295 17.00 -30.17 -20.14
N HIS A 296 16.72 -31.11 -21.04
CA HIS A 296 17.58 -32.27 -21.23
C HIS A 296 19.00 -31.90 -21.75
N ALA A 297 19.11 -30.79 -22.49
CA ALA A 297 20.39 -30.36 -23.07
C ALA A 297 21.36 -29.78 -22.03
N THR A 298 20.86 -29.06 -21.04
CA THR A 298 21.64 -28.35 -20.02
C THR A 298 21.61 -29.05 -18.66
N GLY A 299 20.59 -29.90 -18.43
CA GLY A 299 20.30 -30.50 -17.13
C GLY A 299 19.65 -29.53 -16.14
N LEU A 300 19.38 -28.28 -16.55
CA LEU A 300 18.74 -27.26 -15.73
C LEU A 300 17.23 -27.50 -15.62
N LEU A 301 16.63 -26.92 -14.60
CA LEU A 301 15.20 -26.81 -14.45
C LEU A 301 14.76 -25.45 -14.95
N ALA A 302 13.83 -25.42 -15.90
CA ALA A 302 13.24 -24.20 -16.42
C ALA A 302 11.89 -23.95 -15.74
N VAL A 303 11.72 -22.79 -15.11
CA VAL A 303 10.47 -22.35 -14.49
C VAL A 303 9.86 -21.25 -15.37
N THR A 304 8.69 -21.55 -15.97
CA THR A 304 7.94 -20.58 -16.76
C THR A 304 6.99 -19.81 -15.85
N LEU A 305 6.96 -18.50 -16.01
CA LEU A 305 6.10 -17.58 -15.27
C LEU A 305 4.86 -17.22 -16.10
N GLU A 306 3.78 -16.82 -15.44
CA GLU A 306 2.55 -16.36 -16.09
C GLU A 306 2.78 -15.15 -17.00
N SER A 307 3.77 -14.30 -16.70
CA SER A 307 4.23 -13.19 -17.52
C SER A 307 4.91 -13.60 -18.82
N GLY A 308 5.15 -14.90 -19.05
CA GLY A 308 5.88 -15.45 -20.20
C GLY A 308 7.39 -15.53 -20.02
N ALA A 309 7.97 -14.96 -18.98
CA ALA A 309 9.39 -15.11 -18.68
C ALA A 309 9.71 -16.55 -18.24
N THR A 310 10.95 -16.99 -18.53
CA THR A 310 11.48 -18.29 -18.08
C THR A 310 12.78 -18.07 -17.33
N LEU A 311 12.91 -18.71 -16.18
CA LEU A 311 14.08 -18.73 -15.30
C LEU A 311 14.68 -20.10 -15.24
#